data_8f28657d906d996674db43c44876b99c
#
_entry.id   8f28657d906d996674db43c44876b99c
#
_cell.length_a   1.000
_cell.length_b   1.000
_cell.length_c   1.000
_cell.angle_alpha   90.00
_cell.angle_beta   90.00
_cell.angle_gamma   90.00
#
_symmetry.space_group_name_H-M   'P 1'
#
loop_
_entity.id
_entity.type
_entity.pdbx_description
1 polymer ?
#
loop_
_entity_poly.entity_id
_entity_poly.type
_entity_poly.pdbx_seq_one_letter_code
_entity_poly.pdbx_strand_id
1 'polypeptide(L)'
;MGKFFSDDVEAALQYIYYDNRLRLHRGKEGFNLLLKASEAGDGDADCVLARCLSGYQYVWPGHHFPVDDKKVMKLLHRSIERGSALGILVAKRSGLFTPAWQKKSPITLKEAFKQVLDKAAGGDAFCQYTIGNTYFWWDFLSIEETSRNDFPSQEAFRSYMIEHITKCEDWFWRAFKGGIYFAGNNLEHYYRNGDEGYVTPQPEKAAQIFPMGAEMGYPPHQIFYANDLEKAGEKEKAHYWRLQAAEGGQPGLWYEIGIDFYDGRGIEKDPQKACECFKRSIEEENNGYAYDMMGLCLFLGIGISQDRAKAFEYFSTARQLLKGNTFDYPFLAHCYLDGFGTAQDYQEAYRLAWETKDKPRSLYVLGRIYCEG
;
A
#
# COMPACT_ATOMS: atom_id res chain seq x y z
N MET A 1 22.54 11.44 18.32
CA MET A 1 22.53 10.04 17.86
C MET A 1 23.70 9.84 16.93
N GLY A 2 24.44 8.73 17.06
CA GLY A 2 25.49 8.38 16.10
C GLY A 2 24.88 8.05 14.74
N LYS A 3 25.63 8.30 13.65
CA LYS A 3 25.23 7.89 12.30
C LYS A 3 25.45 6.39 12.13
N PHE A 4 24.45 5.69 11.62
CA PHE A 4 24.53 4.25 11.37
C PHE A 4 24.85 3.93 9.91
N PHE A 5 24.57 4.89 9.00
CA PHE A 5 24.75 4.80 7.56
C PHE A 5 25.49 6.03 7.01
N SER A 6 25.77 6.05 5.71
CA SER A 6 26.26 7.25 5.04
C SER A 6 25.22 8.38 5.09
N ASP A 7 25.67 9.64 4.95
CA ASP A 7 24.80 10.82 5.04
C ASP A 7 23.62 10.75 4.05
N ASP A 8 23.88 10.29 2.83
CA ASP A 8 22.86 10.18 1.79
C ASP A 8 21.84 9.07 2.13
N VAL A 9 22.26 7.93 2.72
CA VAL A 9 21.36 6.85 3.15
C VAL A 9 20.55 7.26 4.37
N GLU A 10 21.17 7.89 5.38
CA GLU A 10 20.45 8.43 6.56
C GLU A 10 19.35 9.41 6.16
N ALA A 11 19.67 10.38 5.29
CA ALA A 11 18.70 11.35 4.80
C ALA A 11 17.59 10.67 3.99
N ALA A 12 17.92 9.68 3.15
CA ALA A 12 16.94 8.93 2.38
C ALA A 12 15.99 8.14 3.27
N LEU A 13 16.49 7.47 4.31
CA LEU A 13 15.65 6.74 5.27
C LEU A 13 14.69 7.68 6.00
N GLN A 14 15.13 8.90 6.37
CA GLN A 14 14.25 9.92 6.94
C GLN A 14 13.11 10.26 5.98
N TYR A 15 13.40 10.50 4.70
CA TYR A 15 12.40 10.94 3.71
C TYR A 15 11.46 9.82 3.23
N ILE A 16 11.90 8.56 3.31
CA ILE A 16 11.15 7.42 2.77
C ILE A 16 10.43 6.64 3.89
N TYR A 17 11.03 6.50 5.06
CA TYR A 17 10.54 5.59 6.09
C TYR A 17 10.19 6.23 7.43
N TYR A 18 10.99 7.20 7.96
CA TYR A 18 10.89 7.59 9.37
C TYR A 18 9.96 8.77 9.65
N ASP A 19 9.87 9.77 8.77
CA ASP A 19 9.05 10.96 9.00
C ASP A 19 7.81 10.97 8.10
N ASN A 20 6.64 10.76 8.70
CA ASN A 20 5.36 10.77 7.99
C ASN A 20 5.06 12.08 7.26
N ARG A 21 5.53 13.22 7.79
CA ARG A 21 5.30 14.53 7.20
C ARG A 21 6.24 14.82 6.03
N LEU A 22 7.49 14.36 6.14
CA LEU A 22 8.49 14.53 5.08
C LEU A 22 8.27 13.56 3.93
N ARG A 23 7.72 12.37 4.18
CA ARG A 23 7.43 11.36 3.15
C ARG A 23 6.61 11.92 1.99
N LEU A 24 5.57 12.67 2.27
CA LEU A 24 4.65 13.21 1.27
C LEU A 24 5.35 14.03 0.18
N HIS A 25 6.39 14.76 0.56
CA HIS A 25 7.00 15.74 -0.33
C HIS A 25 8.42 15.41 -0.73
N ARG A 26 9.12 14.54 0.00
CA ARG A 26 10.56 14.27 -0.17
C ARG A 26 10.94 12.84 -0.52
N GLY A 27 9.98 11.93 -0.71
CA GLY A 27 10.27 10.54 -1.08
C GLY A 27 11.12 10.45 -2.36
N LYS A 28 10.80 11.25 -3.39
CA LYS A 28 11.58 11.31 -4.64
C LYS A 28 13.02 11.82 -4.41
N GLU A 29 13.19 12.78 -3.52
CA GLU A 29 14.52 13.27 -3.12
C GLU A 29 15.31 12.16 -2.43
N GLY A 30 14.70 11.46 -1.47
CA GLY A 30 15.31 10.29 -0.81
C GLY A 30 15.72 9.21 -1.81
N PHE A 31 14.87 8.93 -2.79
CA PHE A 31 15.18 7.98 -3.86
C PHE A 31 16.40 8.42 -4.69
N ASN A 32 16.51 9.71 -5.02
CA ASN A 32 17.67 10.25 -5.75
C ASN A 32 18.96 10.20 -4.90
N LEU A 33 18.87 10.44 -3.60
CA LEU A 33 20.02 10.27 -2.68
C LEU A 33 20.50 8.81 -2.67
N LEU A 34 19.60 7.84 -2.65
CA LEU A 34 19.95 6.42 -2.75
C LEU A 34 20.61 6.08 -4.08
N LEU A 35 20.12 6.64 -5.21
CA LEU A 35 20.76 6.44 -6.51
C LEU A 35 22.20 6.94 -6.49
N LYS A 36 22.42 8.16 -6.02
CA LYS A 36 23.75 8.78 -5.89
C LYS A 36 24.69 7.95 -5.01
N ALA A 37 24.25 7.54 -3.82
CA ALA A 37 25.05 6.73 -2.91
C ALA A 37 25.35 5.34 -3.51
N SER A 38 24.38 4.72 -4.18
CA SER A 38 24.53 3.45 -4.89
C SER A 38 25.59 3.56 -6.02
N GLU A 39 25.61 4.64 -6.78
CA GLU A 39 26.61 4.92 -7.81
C GLU A 39 28.01 5.14 -7.19
N ALA A 40 28.08 5.75 -6.00
CA ALA A 40 29.31 5.94 -5.23
C ALA A 40 29.83 4.65 -4.56
N GLY A 41 29.12 3.53 -4.67
CA GLY A 41 29.58 2.25 -4.14
C GLY A 41 28.99 1.85 -2.79
N ASP A 42 28.00 2.57 -2.27
CA ASP A 42 27.36 2.27 -0.99
C ASP A 42 26.44 1.04 -1.11
N GLY A 43 26.79 -0.04 -0.40
CA GLY A 43 26.03 -1.29 -0.41
C GLY A 43 24.71 -1.20 0.39
N ASP A 44 24.64 -0.34 1.42
CA ASP A 44 23.40 -0.12 2.17
C ASP A 44 22.40 0.68 1.31
N ALA A 45 22.87 1.63 0.50
CA ALA A 45 22.06 2.33 -0.50
C ALA A 45 21.48 1.36 -1.54
N ASP A 46 22.27 0.39 -2.02
CA ASP A 46 21.77 -0.65 -2.92
C ASP A 46 20.63 -1.46 -2.31
N CYS A 47 20.77 -1.83 -1.03
CA CYS A 47 19.74 -2.58 -0.31
C CYS A 47 18.44 -1.78 -0.16
N VAL A 48 18.52 -0.52 0.30
CA VAL A 48 17.33 0.33 0.50
C VAL A 48 16.68 0.67 -0.85
N LEU A 49 17.47 0.92 -1.89
CA LEU A 49 16.97 1.16 -3.24
C LEU A 49 16.25 -0.07 -3.82
N ALA A 50 16.78 -1.27 -3.56
CA ALA A 50 16.10 -2.52 -3.94
C ALA A 50 14.71 -2.62 -3.28
N ARG A 51 14.57 -2.28 -2.00
CA ARG A 51 13.27 -2.27 -1.32
C ARG A 51 12.32 -1.24 -1.91
N CYS A 52 12.81 -0.06 -2.28
CA CYS A 52 11.99 0.97 -2.97
C CYS A 52 11.43 0.47 -4.30
N LEU A 53 12.15 -0.39 -5.01
CA LEU A 53 11.77 -0.95 -6.30
C LEU A 53 10.98 -2.27 -6.21
N SER A 54 10.83 -2.83 -5.00
CA SER A 54 10.10 -4.10 -4.77
C SER A 54 8.59 -3.94 -4.63
N GLY A 55 8.06 -2.73 -4.75
CA GLY A 55 6.63 -2.43 -4.66
C GLY A 55 6.13 -2.13 -3.25
N TYR A 56 4.81 -1.93 -3.16
CA TYR A 56 4.14 -1.42 -1.96
C TYR A 56 4.23 -2.32 -0.71
N GLN A 57 4.67 -3.56 -0.85
CA GLN A 57 4.90 -4.45 0.30
C GLN A 57 6.10 -4.01 1.15
N TYR A 58 6.99 -3.21 0.59
CA TYR A 58 8.26 -2.82 1.22
C TYR A 58 8.48 -1.31 1.32
N VAL A 59 7.63 -0.53 0.65
CA VAL A 59 7.67 0.93 0.67
C VAL A 59 6.24 1.48 0.56
N TRP A 60 6.00 2.63 1.17
CA TRP A 60 4.68 3.26 1.12
C TRP A 60 4.26 3.60 -0.32
N PRO A 61 3.05 3.19 -0.77
CA PRO A 61 2.60 3.37 -2.16
C PRO A 61 2.50 4.84 -2.59
N GLY A 62 2.28 5.78 -1.66
CA GLY A 62 2.23 7.22 -1.95
C GLY A 62 3.54 7.84 -2.46
N HIS A 63 4.66 7.10 -2.43
CA HIS A 63 5.89 7.53 -3.10
C HIS A 63 5.87 7.33 -4.62
N HIS A 64 4.98 6.50 -5.14
CA HIS A 64 4.87 6.17 -6.57
C HIS A 64 6.18 5.71 -7.21
N PHE A 65 7.00 4.96 -6.44
CA PHE A 65 8.24 4.42 -6.98
C PHE A 65 7.94 3.31 -8.00
N PRO A 66 8.76 3.20 -9.07
CA PRO A 66 8.57 2.15 -10.05
C PRO A 66 8.85 0.78 -9.44
N VAL A 67 8.17 -0.27 -9.93
CA VAL A 67 8.46 -1.66 -9.58
C VAL A 67 9.36 -2.24 -10.67
N ASP A 68 10.51 -2.83 -10.27
CA ASP A 68 11.48 -3.43 -11.20
C ASP A 68 12.23 -4.59 -10.55
N ASP A 69 11.64 -5.78 -10.62
CA ASP A 69 12.17 -7.00 -10.00
C ASP A 69 13.58 -7.36 -10.52
N LYS A 70 13.87 -7.08 -11.80
CA LYS A 70 15.19 -7.35 -12.37
C LYS A 70 16.26 -6.46 -11.76
N LYS A 71 15.92 -5.19 -11.53
CA LYS A 71 16.82 -4.22 -10.89
C LYS A 71 16.96 -4.53 -9.40
N VAL A 72 15.90 -4.94 -8.72
CA VAL A 72 15.93 -5.41 -7.32
C VAL A 72 16.96 -6.51 -7.14
N MET A 73 16.90 -7.58 -7.96
CA MET A 73 17.87 -8.68 -7.89
C MET A 73 19.32 -8.22 -8.08
N LYS A 74 19.57 -7.36 -9.08
CA LYS A 74 20.91 -6.81 -9.33
C LYS A 74 21.43 -5.97 -8.15
N LEU A 75 20.57 -5.14 -7.56
CA LEU A 75 20.92 -4.30 -6.43
C LEU A 75 21.23 -5.14 -5.19
N LEU A 76 20.42 -6.13 -4.86
CA LEU A 76 20.69 -7.02 -3.72
C LEU A 76 21.97 -7.83 -3.91
N HIS A 77 22.24 -8.34 -5.10
CA HIS A 77 23.50 -9.01 -5.39
C HIS A 77 24.70 -8.08 -5.21
N ARG A 78 24.61 -6.86 -5.74
CA ARG A 78 25.67 -5.86 -5.60
C ARG A 78 25.86 -5.42 -4.14
N SER A 79 24.77 -5.31 -3.37
CA SER A 79 24.80 -5.04 -1.94
C SER A 79 25.58 -6.13 -1.16
N ILE A 80 25.39 -7.41 -1.52
CA ILE A 80 26.16 -8.54 -0.96
C ILE A 80 27.65 -8.39 -1.28
N GLU A 81 28.00 -8.19 -2.56
CA GLU A 81 29.42 -8.04 -3.01
C GLU A 81 30.12 -6.85 -2.35
N ARG A 82 29.37 -5.80 -2.04
CA ARG A 82 29.86 -4.60 -1.33
C ARG A 82 29.92 -4.77 0.19
N GLY A 83 29.50 -5.92 0.72
CA GLY A 83 29.55 -6.24 2.15
C GLY A 83 28.55 -5.47 3.01
N SER A 84 27.41 -5.01 2.45
CA SER A 84 26.34 -4.45 3.24
C SER A 84 25.75 -5.51 4.16
N ALA A 85 25.89 -5.32 5.46
CA ALA A 85 25.29 -6.22 6.45
C ALA A 85 23.76 -6.24 6.33
N LEU A 86 23.14 -5.06 6.12
CA LEU A 86 21.70 -4.92 5.88
C LEU A 86 21.27 -5.67 4.62
N GLY A 87 22.02 -5.49 3.51
CA GLY A 87 21.75 -6.16 2.24
C GLY A 87 21.83 -7.67 2.32
N ILE A 88 22.80 -8.20 3.08
CA ILE A 88 22.95 -9.63 3.31
C ILE A 88 21.73 -10.22 4.04
N LEU A 89 21.25 -9.57 5.11
CA LEU A 89 20.05 -10.03 5.83
C LEU A 89 18.79 -9.94 4.96
N VAL A 90 18.61 -8.86 4.21
CA VAL A 90 17.48 -8.72 3.28
C VAL A 90 17.55 -9.76 2.16
N ALA A 91 18.72 -10.00 1.59
CA ALA A 91 18.91 -11.04 0.56
C ALA A 91 18.68 -12.45 1.12
N LYS A 92 19.11 -12.73 2.36
CA LYS A 92 18.81 -13.99 3.06
C LYS A 92 17.30 -14.19 3.18
N ARG A 93 16.59 -13.19 3.65
CA ARG A 93 15.11 -13.20 3.78
C ARG A 93 14.41 -13.43 2.44
N SER A 94 14.96 -12.88 1.35
CA SER A 94 14.42 -13.03 -0.02
C SER A 94 14.87 -14.31 -0.72
N GLY A 95 15.61 -15.20 -0.07
CA GLY A 95 16.15 -16.44 -0.66
C GLY A 95 17.30 -16.23 -1.65
N LEU A 96 17.85 -15.03 -1.75
CA LEU A 96 18.93 -14.69 -2.69
C LEU A 96 20.34 -14.91 -2.12
N PHE A 97 20.49 -15.03 -0.81
CA PHE A 97 21.78 -15.32 -0.16
C PHE A 97 22.08 -16.82 -0.20
N THR A 98 22.27 -17.34 -1.41
CA THR A 98 22.61 -18.75 -1.67
C THR A 98 24.09 -19.05 -1.34
N PRO A 99 24.54 -20.33 -1.25
CA PRO A 99 25.95 -20.68 -1.06
C PRO A 99 26.90 -20.07 -2.11
N ALA A 100 26.42 -19.86 -3.34
CA ALA A 100 27.17 -19.19 -4.39
C ALA A 100 27.39 -17.70 -4.10
N TRP A 101 26.39 -17.02 -3.57
CA TRP A 101 26.47 -15.62 -3.20
C TRP A 101 27.19 -15.40 -1.87
N GLN A 102 27.06 -16.34 -0.94
CA GLN A 102 27.82 -16.34 0.30
C GLN A 102 29.35 -16.30 0.06
N LYS A 103 29.83 -17.02 -0.97
CA LYS A 103 31.25 -16.99 -1.37
C LYS A 103 31.72 -15.64 -1.94
N LYS A 104 30.80 -14.82 -2.44
CA LYS A 104 31.08 -13.48 -2.97
C LYS A 104 30.98 -12.38 -1.91
N SER A 105 30.38 -12.68 -0.79
CA SER A 105 30.26 -11.75 0.33
C SER A 105 31.58 -11.62 1.07
N PRO A 106 32.05 -10.40 1.37
CA PRO A 106 33.27 -10.18 2.17
C PRO A 106 33.05 -10.45 3.67
N ILE A 107 31.83 -10.59 4.12
CA ILE A 107 31.45 -10.90 5.51
C ILE A 107 30.47 -12.07 5.56
N THR A 108 30.48 -12.80 6.67
CA THR A 108 29.59 -13.93 6.90
C THR A 108 28.17 -13.44 7.29
N LEU A 109 27.19 -14.35 7.20
CA LEU A 109 25.81 -14.06 7.66
C LEU A 109 25.76 -13.71 9.15
N LYS A 110 26.59 -14.35 9.98
CA LYS A 110 26.70 -14.11 11.41
C LYS A 110 27.28 -12.73 11.73
N GLU A 111 28.32 -12.33 10.99
CA GLU A 111 28.92 -10.97 11.10
C GLU A 111 27.92 -9.90 10.63
N ALA A 112 27.19 -10.14 9.53
CA ALA A 112 26.14 -9.24 9.05
C ALA A 112 25.04 -9.07 10.11
N PHE A 113 24.55 -10.16 10.69
CA PHE A 113 23.56 -10.10 11.77
C PHE A 113 24.06 -9.28 12.95
N LYS A 114 25.29 -9.52 13.41
CA LYS A 114 25.88 -8.77 14.53
C LYS A 114 25.95 -7.26 14.23
N GLN A 115 26.41 -6.86 13.05
CA GLN A 115 26.48 -5.44 12.66
C GLN A 115 25.10 -4.77 12.61
N VAL A 116 24.08 -5.44 12.06
CA VAL A 116 22.71 -4.91 12.03
C VAL A 116 22.12 -4.87 13.43
N LEU A 117 22.39 -5.88 14.28
CA LEU A 117 21.95 -5.90 15.68
C LEU A 117 22.56 -4.74 16.48
N ASP A 118 23.85 -4.43 16.29
CA ASP A 118 24.50 -3.31 16.95
C ASP A 118 23.88 -1.96 16.53
N LYS A 119 23.57 -1.76 15.23
CA LYS A 119 22.83 -0.59 14.73
C LYS A 119 21.42 -0.51 15.31
N ALA A 120 20.69 -1.63 15.36
CA ALA A 120 19.36 -1.72 15.94
C ALA A 120 19.34 -1.40 17.44
N ALA A 121 20.31 -1.92 18.19
CA ALA A 121 20.50 -1.62 19.60
C ALA A 121 20.86 -0.14 19.84
N GLY A 122 21.59 0.47 18.90
CA GLY A 122 21.89 1.90 18.87
C GLY A 122 20.70 2.80 18.57
N GLY A 123 19.56 2.25 18.16
CA GLY A 123 18.30 2.96 17.98
C GLY A 123 17.85 3.15 16.52
N ASP A 124 18.55 2.56 15.54
CA ASP A 124 18.10 2.65 14.14
C ASP A 124 16.84 1.80 13.91
N ALA A 125 15.73 2.45 13.53
CA ALA A 125 14.43 1.81 13.40
C ALA A 125 14.35 0.84 12.20
N PHE A 126 15.07 1.09 11.11
CA PHE A 126 15.11 0.21 9.97
C PHE A 126 15.85 -1.09 10.27
N CYS A 127 16.97 -0.99 11.00
CA CYS A 127 17.70 -2.15 11.53
C CYS A 127 16.86 -2.92 12.57
N GLN A 128 16.15 -2.22 13.47
CA GLN A 128 15.21 -2.84 14.42
C GLN A 128 14.14 -3.66 13.71
N TYR A 129 13.54 -3.12 12.65
CA TYR A 129 12.60 -3.85 11.80
C TYR A 129 13.24 -5.08 11.14
N THR A 130 14.47 -4.95 10.65
CA THR A 130 15.20 -6.05 10.02
C THR A 130 15.51 -7.16 11.03
N ILE A 131 15.95 -6.81 12.24
CA ILE A 131 16.17 -7.79 13.33
C ILE A 131 14.85 -8.44 13.77
N GLY A 132 13.76 -7.68 13.90
CA GLY A 132 12.43 -8.22 14.17
C GLY A 132 12.04 -9.29 13.14
N ASN A 133 12.24 -9.01 11.85
CA ASN A 133 11.98 -9.98 10.78
C ASN A 133 12.85 -11.24 10.89
N THR A 134 14.12 -11.10 11.29
CA THR A 134 15.04 -12.23 11.45
C THR A 134 14.50 -13.24 12.46
N TYR A 135 13.94 -12.77 13.57
CA TYR A 135 13.31 -13.63 14.58
C TYR A 135 11.94 -14.13 14.14
N PHE A 136 11.10 -13.28 13.59
CA PHE A 136 9.74 -13.60 13.17
C PHE A 136 9.67 -14.69 12.08
N TRP A 137 10.65 -14.69 11.15
CA TRP A 137 10.69 -15.63 10.04
C TRP A 137 11.71 -16.75 10.22
N TRP A 138 12.25 -16.93 11.42
CA TRP A 138 13.17 -18.02 11.80
C TRP A 138 14.52 -17.99 11.09
N ASP A 139 14.91 -16.85 10.52
CA ASP A 139 16.22 -16.73 9.87
C ASP A 139 17.38 -16.91 10.86
N PHE A 140 17.14 -16.72 12.18
CA PHE A 140 18.10 -16.98 13.24
C PHE A 140 18.64 -18.42 13.24
N LEU A 141 17.86 -19.41 12.84
CA LEU A 141 18.31 -20.80 12.72
C LEU A 141 19.50 -20.93 11.76
N SER A 142 19.44 -20.22 10.62
CA SER A 142 20.54 -20.20 9.64
C SER A 142 21.73 -19.37 10.09
N ILE A 143 21.50 -18.31 10.88
CA ILE A 143 22.53 -17.42 11.42
C ILE A 143 23.33 -18.12 12.52
N GLU A 144 22.65 -18.88 13.37
CA GLU A 144 23.25 -19.64 14.46
C GLU A 144 23.68 -21.04 14.03
N GLU A 145 23.47 -21.40 12.75
CA GLU A 145 23.76 -22.72 12.17
C GLU A 145 23.12 -23.84 12.97
N THR A 146 21.91 -23.61 13.49
CA THR A 146 21.21 -24.47 14.43
C THR A 146 20.03 -25.16 13.76
N SER A 147 19.81 -26.42 14.12
CA SER A 147 18.74 -27.27 13.62
C SER A 147 18.08 -28.07 14.76
N ARG A 148 16.95 -28.70 14.49
CA ARG A 148 16.27 -29.60 15.43
C ARG A 148 17.21 -30.69 15.98
N ASN A 149 18.16 -31.19 15.18
CA ASN A 149 19.04 -32.28 15.55
C ASN A 149 20.11 -31.91 16.60
N ASP A 150 20.32 -30.63 16.83
CA ASP A 150 21.29 -30.14 17.82
C ASP A 150 20.74 -30.13 19.26
N PHE A 151 19.46 -30.53 19.44
CA PHE A 151 18.78 -30.54 20.73
C PHE A 151 18.47 -31.96 21.23
N PRO A 152 18.61 -32.20 22.56
CA PRO A 152 18.41 -33.52 23.15
C PRO A 152 16.96 -34.01 23.10
N SER A 153 15.99 -33.09 22.96
CA SER A 153 14.56 -33.43 22.88
C SER A 153 13.79 -32.42 22.05
N GLN A 154 12.57 -32.80 21.63
CA GLN A 154 11.66 -31.90 20.94
C GLN A 154 11.25 -30.70 21.85
N GLU A 155 11.16 -30.93 23.13
CA GLU A 155 10.78 -29.94 24.13
C GLU A 155 11.90 -28.88 24.30
N ALA A 156 13.17 -29.32 24.33
CA ALA A 156 14.32 -28.41 24.34
C ALA A 156 14.37 -27.53 23.08
N PHE A 157 14.17 -28.12 21.91
CA PHE A 157 14.07 -27.34 20.66
C PHE A 157 12.89 -26.38 20.67
N ARG A 158 11.71 -26.83 21.15
CA ARG A 158 10.53 -25.98 21.26
C ARG A 158 10.78 -24.78 22.17
N SER A 159 11.43 -24.97 23.31
CA SER A 159 11.77 -23.89 24.24
C SER A 159 12.73 -22.87 23.60
N TYR A 160 13.74 -23.35 22.88
CA TYR A 160 14.66 -22.51 22.11
C TYR A 160 13.93 -21.68 21.04
N MET A 161 13.01 -22.29 20.30
CA MET A 161 12.20 -21.60 19.28
C MET A 161 11.34 -20.50 19.90
N ILE A 162 10.63 -20.79 20.98
CA ILE A 162 9.80 -19.82 21.69
C ILE A 162 10.65 -18.63 22.16
N GLU A 163 11.78 -18.91 22.80
CA GLU A 163 12.69 -17.84 23.26
C GLU A 163 13.13 -16.92 22.14
N HIS A 164 13.42 -17.47 20.95
CA HIS A 164 13.90 -16.68 19.82
C HIS A 164 12.77 -15.96 19.11
N ILE A 165 11.67 -16.65 18.78
CA ILE A 165 10.53 -16.06 18.07
C ILE A 165 9.97 -14.87 18.87
N THR A 166 9.83 -15.00 20.19
CA THR A 166 9.27 -13.93 21.03
C THR A 166 10.11 -12.65 21.05
N LYS A 167 11.41 -12.72 20.72
CA LYS A 167 12.26 -11.51 20.58
C LYS A 167 11.77 -10.56 19.49
N CYS A 168 11.03 -11.06 18.47
CA CYS A 168 10.51 -10.19 17.39
C CYS A 168 9.56 -9.12 17.93
N GLU A 169 8.80 -9.39 18.98
CA GLU A 169 7.82 -8.47 19.57
C GLU A 169 8.48 -7.15 20.00
N ASP A 170 9.54 -7.20 20.81
CA ASP A 170 10.25 -5.99 21.28
C ASP A 170 10.89 -5.22 20.12
N TRP A 171 11.53 -5.91 19.18
CA TRP A 171 12.15 -5.27 18.02
C TRP A 171 11.14 -4.60 17.09
N PHE A 172 10.01 -5.24 16.83
CA PHE A 172 8.94 -4.63 16.05
C PHE A 172 8.30 -3.43 16.76
N TRP A 173 8.10 -3.50 18.10
CA TRP A 173 7.61 -2.34 18.84
C TRP A 173 8.56 -1.14 18.77
N ARG A 174 9.85 -1.35 18.90
CA ARG A 174 10.86 -0.28 18.75
C ARG A 174 10.83 0.31 17.35
N ALA A 175 10.84 -0.52 16.33
CA ALA A 175 10.77 -0.10 14.93
C ALA A 175 9.47 0.66 14.62
N PHE A 176 8.32 0.19 15.11
CA PHE A 176 7.03 0.81 14.91
C PHE A 176 6.97 2.21 15.54
N LYS A 177 7.41 2.35 16.78
CA LYS A 177 7.54 3.65 17.45
C LYS A 177 8.59 4.55 16.79
N GLY A 178 9.58 3.98 16.15
CA GLY A 178 10.62 4.66 15.39
C GLY A 178 10.23 5.11 13.97
N GLY A 179 8.97 4.90 13.57
CA GLY A 179 8.47 5.39 12.28
C GLY A 179 8.26 4.31 11.21
N ILE A 180 8.63 3.06 11.46
CA ILE A 180 8.45 1.96 10.50
C ILE A 180 7.07 1.33 10.67
N TYR A 181 6.06 1.83 9.96
CA TYR A 181 4.70 1.31 10.06
C TYR A 181 4.58 -0.18 9.67
N PHE A 182 5.44 -0.69 8.79
CA PHE A 182 5.50 -2.11 8.44
C PHE A 182 5.74 -3.02 9.66
N ALA A 183 6.47 -2.53 10.67
CA ALA A 183 6.63 -3.25 11.92
C ALA A 183 5.29 -3.42 12.66
N GLY A 184 4.39 -2.43 12.55
CA GLY A 184 3.01 -2.56 13.04
C GLY A 184 2.23 -3.65 12.31
N ASN A 185 2.36 -3.75 10.98
CA ASN A 185 1.73 -4.84 10.22
C ASN A 185 2.21 -6.22 10.71
N ASN A 186 3.52 -6.35 10.98
CA ASN A 186 4.08 -7.61 11.49
C ASN A 186 3.65 -7.89 12.92
N LEU A 187 3.53 -6.86 13.79
CA LEU A 187 2.98 -7.02 15.15
C LEU A 187 1.52 -7.47 15.12
N GLU A 188 0.70 -6.85 14.27
CA GLU A 188 -0.70 -7.24 14.09
C GLU A 188 -0.80 -8.70 13.66
N HIS A 189 -0.02 -9.10 12.64
CA HIS A 189 0.01 -10.48 12.17
C HIS A 189 0.50 -11.44 13.26
N TYR A 190 1.58 -11.10 13.97
CA TYR A 190 2.12 -11.90 15.08
C TYR A 190 1.10 -12.11 16.19
N TYR A 191 0.39 -11.05 16.58
CA TYR A 191 -0.62 -11.15 17.62
C TYR A 191 -1.90 -11.87 17.15
N ARG A 192 -2.34 -11.62 15.90
CA ARG A 192 -3.56 -12.23 15.38
C ARG A 192 -3.42 -13.73 15.18
N ASN A 193 -2.31 -14.17 14.60
CA ASN A 193 -2.12 -15.55 14.18
C ASN A 193 -1.26 -16.36 15.15
N GLY A 194 -0.44 -15.69 15.95
CA GLY A 194 0.62 -16.36 16.72
C GLY A 194 1.68 -16.94 15.78
N ASP A 195 2.33 -18.00 16.25
CA ASP A 195 3.23 -18.83 15.46
C ASP A 195 2.91 -20.30 15.78
N GLU A 196 2.54 -21.07 14.76
CA GLU A 196 1.97 -22.42 14.93
C GLU A 196 2.89 -23.33 15.76
N GLY A 197 2.37 -23.79 16.89
CA GLY A 197 3.09 -24.65 17.84
C GLY A 197 4.04 -23.92 18.80
N TYR A 198 4.30 -22.63 18.63
CA TYR A 198 5.25 -21.86 19.45
C TYR A 198 4.61 -20.69 20.20
N VAL A 199 3.81 -19.87 19.52
CA VAL A 199 3.21 -18.66 20.10
C VAL A 199 1.69 -18.68 19.94
N THR A 200 0.97 -18.54 21.03
CA THR A 200 -0.50 -18.49 21.02
C THR A 200 -1.00 -17.14 20.49
N PRO A 201 -2.04 -17.12 19.64
CA PRO A 201 -2.68 -15.88 19.19
C PRO A 201 -3.15 -14.98 20.34
N GLN A 202 -3.03 -13.68 20.16
CA GLN A 202 -3.41 -12.64 21.13
C GLN A 202 -4.28 -11.58 20.42
N PRO A 203 -5.52 -11.92 20.01
CA PRO A 203 -6.35 -11.06 19.13
C PRO A 203 -6.66 -9.70 19.76
N GLU A 204 -6.72 -9.60 21.08
CA GLU A 204 -6.94 -8.33 21.78
C GLU A 204 -5.77 -7.35 21.59
N LYS A 205 -4.52 -7.84 21.57
CA LYS A 205 -3.36 -7.02 21.25
C LYS A 205 -3.33 -6.66 19.77
N ALA A 206 -3.67 -7.59 18.88
CA ALA A 206 -3.75 -7.35 17.44
C ALA A 206 -4.70 -6.18 17.12
N ALA A 207 -5.88 -6.16 17.75
CA ALA A 207 -6.89 -5.14 17.55
C ALA A 207 -6.44 -3.71 17.94
N GLN A 208 -5.37 -3.55 18.73
CA GLN A 208 -4.86 -2.25 19.16
C GLN A 208 -3.85 -1.66 18.18
N ILE A 209 -3.26 -2.44 17.30
CA ILE A 209 -2.13 -2.01 16.45
C ILE A 209 -2.55 -0.97 15.42
N PHE A 210 -3.61 -1.22 14.67
CA PHE A 210 -4.05 -0.28 13.63
C PHE A 210 -4.61 1.02 14.20
N PRO A 211 -5.44 1.03 15.27
CA PRO A 211 -5.82 2.27 15.95
C PRO A 211 -4.61 3.11 16.37
N MET A 212 -3.63 2.48 17.04
CA MET A 212 -2.40 3.17 17.47
C MET A 212 -1.62 3.75 16.29
N GLY A 213 -1.43 2.99 15.21
CA GLY A 213 -0.75 3.48 14.02
C GLY A 213 -1.51 4.57 13.29
N ALA A 214 -2.84 4.56 13.33
CA ALA A 214 -3.69 5.62 12.79
C ALA A 214 -3.48 6.93 13.57
N GLU A 215 -3.46 6.86 14.90
CA GLU A 215 -3.17 8.01 15.77
C GLU A 215 -1.74 8.55 15.59
N MET A 216 -0.78 7.67 15.29
CA MET A 216 0.59 8.05 14.91
C MET A 216 0.69 8.70 13.53
N GLY A 217 -0.42 8.77 12.78
CA GLY A 217 -0.47 9.39 11.45
C GLY A 217 0.06 8.49 10.32
N TYR A 218 0.00 7.17 10.46
CA TYR A 218 0.38 6.24 9.38
C TYR A 218 -0.81 6.00 8.43
N PRO A 219 -0.78 6.54 7.18
CA PRO A 219 -1.93 6.44 6.29
C PRO A 219 -2.40 5.00 6.02
N PRO A 220 -1.54 3.99 5.84
CA PRO A 220 -2.00 2.62 5.71
C PRO A 220 -2.75 2.09 6.93
N HIS A 221 -2.32 2.45 8.15
CA HIS A 221 -3.02 2.04 9.37
C HIS A 221 -4.34 2.78 9.57
N GLN A 222 -4.43 4.04 9.13
CA GLN A 222 -5.69 4.79 9.10
C GLN A 222 -6.74 4.09 8.23
N ILE A 223 -6.33 3.52 7.08
CA ILE A 223 -7.23 2.73 6.23
C ILE A 223 -7.64 1.41 6.89
N PHE A 224 -6.68 0.66 7.44
CA PHE A 224 -7.01 -0.60 8.10
C PHE A 224 -7.97 -0.38 9.26
N TYR A 225 -7.74 0.67 10.06
CA TYR A 225 -8.62 1.04 11.15
C TYR A 225 -9.99 1.53 10.64
N ALA A 226 -10.04 2.34 9.58
CA ALA A 226 -11.30 2.74 8.95
C ALA A 226 -12.12 1.54 8.47
N ASN A 227 -11.47 0.53 7.87
CA ASN A 227 -12.13 -0.69 7.41
C ASN A 227 -12.70 -1.53 8.59
N ASP A 228 -11.99 -1.58 9.71
CA ASP A 228 -12.47 -2.27 10.91
C ASP A 228 -13.66 -1.54 11.55
N LEU A 229 -13.62 -0.20 11.58
CA LEU A 229 -14.73 0.64 12.03
C LEU A 229 -15.96 0.51 11.11
N GLU A 230 -15.77 0.44 9.79
CA GLU A 230 -16.84 0.21 8.82
C GLU A 230 -17.55 -1.13 9.09
N LYS A 231 -16.79 -2.21 9.29
CA LYS A 231 -17.33 -3.54 9.66
C LYS A 231 -18.07 -3.52 10.99
N ALA A 232 -17.63 -2.69 11.94
CA ALA A 232 -18.29 -2.48 13.23
C ALA A 232 -19.54 -1.58 13.14
N GLY A 233 -19.83 -0.99 11.96
CA GLY A 233 -20.94 -0.08 11.75
C GLY A 233 -20.67 1.38 12.17
N GLU A 234 -19.45 1.70 12.61
CA GLU A 234 -19.02 3.04 13.04
C GLU A 234 -18.63 3.92 11.85
N LYS A 235 -19.57 4.15 10.95
CA LYS A 235 -19.35 4.78 9.65
C LYS A 235 -18.79 6.19 9.71
N GLU A 236 -19.18 7.00 10.68
CA GLU A 236 -18.67 8.37 10.87
C GLU A 236 -17.17 8.37 11.17
N LYS A 237 -16.73 7.48 12.06
CA LYS A 237 -15.31 7.34 12.38
C LYS A 237 -14.53 6.71 11.22
N ALA A 238 -15.13 5.76 10.50
CA ALA A 238 -14.52 5.17 9.32
C ALA A 238 -14.26 6.22 8.24
N HIS A 239 -15.25 7.08 7.96
CA HIS A 239 -15.09 8.20 7.03
C HIS A 239 -13.98 9.16 7.49
N TYR A 240 -13.97 9.55 8.77
CA TYR A 240 -12.93 10.41 9.32
C TYR A 240 -11.52 9.87 9.05
N TRP A 241 -11.26 8.61 9.39
CA TRP A 241 -9.94 8.02 9.20
C TRP A 241 -9.57 7.81 7.73
N ARG A 242 -10.56 7.51 6.87
CA ARG A 242 -10.35 7.44 5.41
C ARG A 242 -9.95 8.80 4.84
N LEU A 243 -10.58 9.87 5.30
CA LEU A 243 -10.24 11.24 4.91
C LEU A 243 -8.82 11.60 5.38
N GLN A 244 -8.47 11.31 6.64
CA GLN A 244 -7.12 11.55 7.16
C GLN A 244 -6.05 10.79 6.35
N ALA A 245 -6.32 9.55 5.94
CA ALA A 245 -5.41 8.79 5.10
C ALA A 245 -5.24 9.41 3.70
N ALA A 246 -6.33 9.87 3.09
CA ALA A 246 -6.30 10.52 1.78
C ALA A 246 -5.56 11.86 1.82
N GLU A 247 -5.83 12.70 2.81
CA GLU A 247 -5.09 13.95 3.05
C GLU A 247 -3.62 13.68 3.38
N GLY A 248 -3.34 12.55 4.05
CA GLY A 248 -1.99 12.01 4.27
C GLY A 248 -1.33 11.47 2.99
N GLY A 249 -1.95 11.60 1.81
CA GLY A 249 -1.40 11.23 0.50
C GLY A 249 -1.51 9.73 0.18
N GLN A 250 -2.35 8.98 0.89
CA GLN A 250 -2.62 7.59 0.53
C GLN A 250 -3.41 7.54 -0.78
N PRO A 251 -2.89 6.88 -1.82
CA PRO A 251 -3.60 6.80 -3.10
C PRO A 251 -4.85 5.91 -3.02
N GLY A 252 -5.76 6.09 -3.97
CA GLY A 252 -6.92 5.23 -4.18
C GLY A 252 -8.14 5.54 -3.32
N LEU A 253 -8.16 6.61 -2.55
CA LEU A 253 -9.22 6.87 -1.57
C LEU A 253 -10.27 7.89 -2.01
N TRP A 254 -9.91 8.83 -2.89
CA TRP A 254 -10.80 9.95 -3.22
C TRP A 254 -12.11 9.51 -3.85
N TYR A 255 -12.12 8.39 -4.60
CA TYR A 255 -13.35 7.82 -5.13
C TYR A 255 -14.30 7.38 -4.00
N GLU A 256 -13.83 6.62 -3.03
CA GLU A 256 -14.65 6.11 -1.91
C GLU A 256 -15.16 7.27 -1.02
N ILE A 257 -14.30 8.26 -0.76
CA ILE A 257 -14.71 9.47 -0.03
C ILE A 257 -15.79 10.22 -0.81
N GLY A 258 -15.68 10.30 -2.13
CA GLY A 258 -16.69 10.88 -3.00
C GLY A 258 -18.03 10.14 -2.88
N ILE A 259 -18.02 8.80 -2.84
CA ILE A 259 -19.21 7.98 -2.62
C ILE A 259 -19.81 8.23 -1.22
N ASP A 260 -18.98 8.39 -0.19
CA ASP A 260 -19.46 8.71 1.16
C ASP A 260 -20.27 10.03 1.18
N PHE A 261 -19.75 11.09 0.53
CA PHE A 261 -20.48 12.36 0.38
C PHE A 261 -21.71 12.25 -0.53
N TYR A 262 -21.64 11.44 -1.59
CA TYR A 262 -22.74 11.25 -2.55
C TYR A 262 -23.93 10.53 -1.92
N ASP A 263 -23.67 9.46 -1.16
CA ASP A 263 -24.70 8.61 -0.53
C ASP A 263 -25.06 9.06 0.90
N GLY A 264 -24.18 9.81 1.57
CA GLY A 264 -24.32 10.14 3.00
C GLY A 264 -23.90 8.97 3.89
N ARG A 265 -22.79 8.29 3.56
CA ARG A 265 -22.28 7.16 4.34
C ARG A 265 -21.42 7.65 5.50
N GLY A 266 -21.98 7.70 6.71
CA GLY A 266 -21.26 8.18 7.89
C GLY A 266 -21.01 9.68 7.91
N ILE A 267 -21.63 10.43 7.01
CA ILE A 267 -21.52 11.88 6.92
C ILE A 267 -22.80 12.44 6.28
N GLU A 268 -23.09 13.71 6.44
CA GLU A 268 -24.17 14.39 5.72
C GLU A 268 -23.87 14.41 4.21
N LYS A 269 -24.92 14.17 3.42
CA LYS A 269 -24.81 14.24 1.95
C LYS A 269 -24.36 15.60 1.49
N ASP A 270 -23.30 15.62 0.71
CA ASP A 270 -22.76 16.84 0.08
C ASP A 270 -22.34 16.52 -1.36
N PRO A 271 -23.29 16.64 -2.31
CA PRO A 271 -22.99 16.33 -3.71
C PRO A 271 -21.89 17.21 -4.34
N GLN A 272 -21.69 18.43 -3.83
CA GLN A 272 -20.61 19.29 -4.34
C GLN A 272 -19.25 18.73 -3.92
N LYS A 273 -19.07 18.37 -2.65
CA LYS A 273 -17.86 17.70 -2.17
C LYS A 273 -17.65 16.34 -2.83
N ALA A 274 -18.72 15.60 -3.11
CA ALA A 274 -18.63 14.36 -3.86
C ALA A 274 -17.97 14.57 -5.23
N CYS A 275 -18.43 15.59 -5.99
CA CYS A 275 -17.84 15.95 -7.29
C CYS A 275 -16.38 16.39 -7.15
N GLU A 276 -16.01 17.15 -6.11
CA GLU A 276 -14.62 17.53 -5.85
C GLU A 276 -13.74 16.31 -5.60
N CYS A 277 -14.20 15.35 -4.81
CA CYS A 277 -13.51 14.09 -4.55
C CYS A 277 -13.35 13.23 -5.81
N PHE A 278 -14.40 13.08 -6.61
CA PHE A 278 -14.32 12.35 -7.89
C PHE A 278 -13.34 13.02 -8.84
N LYS A 279 -13.32 14.36 -8.91
CA LYS A 279 -12.36 15.12 -9.72
C LYS A 279 -10.92 14.86 -9.27
N ARG A 280 -10.65 14.87 -7.96
CA ARG A 280 -9.33 14.52 -7.42
C ARG A 280 -8.92 13.09 -7.75
N SER A 281 -9.83 12.12 -7.62
CA SER A 281 -9.58 10.73 -8.00
C SER A 281 -9.25 10.58 -9.50
N ILE A 282 -9.85 11.41 -10.37
CA ILE A 282 -9.52 11.45 -11.78
C ILE A 282 -8.12 12.05 -11.99
N GLU A 283 -7.83 13.20 -11.38
CA GLU A 283 -6.58 13.94 -11.56
C GLU A 283 -5.37 13.16 -11.02
N GLU A 284 -5.52 12.50 -9.88
CA GLU A 284 -4.42 11.80 -9.20
C GLU A 284 -4.20 10.37 -9.73
N GLU A 285 -5.27 9.68 -10.17
CA GLU A 285 -5.22 8.23 -10.42
C GLU A 285 -5.82 7.80 -11.76
N ASN A 286 -6.39 8.72 -12.52
CA ASN A 286 -7.13 8.41 -13.76
C ASN A 286 -8.20 7.31 -13.53
N ASN A 287 -8.93 7.39 -12.40
CA ASN A 287 -9.86 6.37 -11.94
C ASN A 287 -11.12 6.30 -12.81
N GLY A 288 -11.32 5.18 -13.49
CA GLY A 288 -12.46 4.96 -14.39
C GLY A 288 -13.83 5.04 -13.68
N TYR A 289 -13.94 4.57 -12.44
CA TYR A 289 -15.19 4.68 -11.67
C TYR A 289 -15.50 6.13 -11.27
N ALA A 290 -14.47 6.93 -11.01
CA ALA A 290 -14.65 8.36 -10.74
C ALA A 290 -15.12 9.12 -12.01
N TYR A 291 -14.62 8.73 -13.18
CA TYR A 291 -15.17 9.23 -14.47
C TYR A 291 -16.66 8.89 -14.61
N ASP A 292 -17.05 7.66 -14.31
CA ASP A 292 -18.44 7.22 -14.40
C ASP A 292 -19.36 8.06 -13.50
N MET A 293 -18.97 8.24 -12.23
CA MET A 293 -19.72 9.06 -11.27
C MET A 293 -19.75 10.55 -11.64
N MET A 294 -18.66 11.10 -12.18
CA MET A 294 -18.65 12.49 -12.70
C MET A 294 -19.57 12.65 -13.90
N GLY A 295 -19.59 11.66 -14.81
CA GLY A 295 -20.54 11.60 -15.91
C GLY A 295 -21.99 11.63 -15.41
N LEU A 296 -22.32 10.85 -14.38
CA LEU A 296 -23.64 10.85 -13.76
C LEU A 296 -23.99 12.21 -13.14
N CYS A 297 -23.07 12.80 -12.38
CA CYS A 297 -23.26 14.11 -11.77
C CYS A 297 -23.53 15.20 -12.83
N LEU A 298 -22.73 15.22 -13.90
CA LEU A 298 -22.90 16.16 -15.02
C LEU A 298 -24.23 15.91 -15.79
N PHE A 299 -24.60 14.65 -16.01
CA PHE A 299 -25.82 14.31 -16.74
C PHE A 299 -27.08 14.74 -15.98
N LEU A 300 -27.10 14.59 -14.66
CA LEU A 300 -28.24 14.89 -13.79
C LEU A 300 -28.21 16.28 -13.16
N GLY A 301 -27.06 16.96 -13.16
CA GLY A 301 -26.87 18.23 -12.44
C GLY A 301 -26.75 18.05 -10.92
N ILE A 302 -26.14 16.96 -10.47
CA ILE A 302 -25.99 16.65 -9.04
C ILE A 302 -24.66 17.22 -8.54
N GLY A 303 -24.68 18.21 -7.66
CA GLY A 303 -23.50 18.85 -7.09
C GLY A 303 -22.69 19.71 -8.06
N ILE A 304 -23.07 19.75 -9.33
CA ILE A 304 -22.45 20.50 -10.42
C ILE A 304 -23.51 20.91 -11.43
N SER A 305 -23.27 21.98 -12.19
CA SER A 305 -24.18 22.39 -13.26
C SER A 305 -24.33 21.28 -14.30
N GLN A 306 -25.56 21.04 -14.74
CA GLN A 306 -25.85 20.02 -15.76
C GLN A 306 -25.15 20.33 -17.06
N ASP A 307 -24.44 19.33 -17.59
CA ASP A 307 -23.80 19.37 -18.92
C ASP A 307 -23.77 17.95 -19.50
N ARG A 308 -24.80 17.62 -20.28
CA ARG A 308 -24.97 16.28 -20.86
C ARG A 308 -23.97 15.98 -21.97
N ALA A 309 -23.49 17.00 -22.67
CA ALA A 309 -22.47 16.81 -23.69
C ALA A 309 -21.13 16.41 -23.05
N LYS A 310 -20.75 17.11 -22.00
CA LYS A 310 -19.57 16.75 -21.22
C LYS A 310 -19.72 15.40 -20.48
N ALA A 311 -20.93 15.07 -20.02
CA ALA A 311 -21.20 13.77 -19.41
C ALA A 311 -20.88 12.62 -20.37
N PHE A 312 -21.20 12.76 -21.67
CA PHE A 312 -20.84 11.78 -22.68
C PHE A 312 -19.33 11.52 -22.75
N GLU A 313 -18.50 12.57 -22.70
CA GLU A 313 -17.04 12.43 -22.70
C GLU A 313 -16.56 11.62 -21.48
N TYR A 314 -17.12 11.91 -20.30
CA TYR A 314 -16.78 11.20 -19.06
C TYR A 314 -17.21 9.72 -19.09
N PHE A 315 -18.41 9.41 -19.52
CA PHE A 315 -18.89 8.02 -19.68
C PHE A 315 -18.06 7.26 -20.72
N SER A 316 -17.71 7.90 -21.83
CA SER A 316 -16.88 7.29 -22.87
C SER A 316 -15.47 6.97 -22.37
N THR A 317 -14.87 7.87 -21.59
CA THR A 317 -13.57 7.64 -20.93
C THR A 317 -13.66 6.52 -19.90
N ALA A 318 -14.68 6.54 -19.05
CA ALA A 318 -14.93 5.47 -18.06
C ALA A 318 -15.03 4.10 -18.74
N ARG A 319 -15.79 4.01 -19.83
CA ARG A 319 -15.94 2.78 -20.61
C ARG A 319 -14.63 2.24 -21.15
N GLN A 320 -13.74 3.12 -21.63
CA GLN A 320 -12.41 2.72 -22.12
C GLN A 320 -11.54 2.20 -20.98
N LEU A 321 -11.46 2.95 -19.88
CA LEU A 321 -10.64 2.59 -18.72
C LEU A 321 -11.09 1.29 -18.04
N LEU A 322 -12.40 1.12 -17.90
CA LEU A 322 -13.02 -0.04 -17.25
C LEU A 322 -13.27 -1.22 -18.21
N LYS A 323 -12.83 -1.11 -19.47
CA LYS A 323 -13.00 -2.14 -20.52
C LYS A 323 -14.46 -2.60 -20.67
N GLY A 324 -15.39 -1.67 -20.56
CA GLY A 324 -16.80 -1.92 -20.65
C GLY A 324 -17.52 -2.28 -19.36
N ASN A 325 -16.83 -2.43 -18.23
CA ASN A 325 -17.45 -2.67 -16.91
C ASN A 325 -17.91 -1.35 -16.25
N THR A 326 -18.70 -0.56 -16.95
CA THR A 326 -19.27 0.69 -16.42
C THR A 326 -20.65 0.45 -15.84
N PHE A 327 -21.02 1.25 -14.82
CA PHE A 327 -22.33 1.17 -14.17
C PHE A 327 -23.39 1.98 -14.90
N ASP A 328 -22.98 3.00 -15.68
CA ASP A 328 -23.86 4.02 -16.24
C ASP A 328 -24.13 3.87 -17.74
N TYR A 329 -24.10 2.65 -18.27
CA TYR A 329 -24.57 2.33 -19.62
C TYR A 329 -25.94 2.91 -19.96
N PRO A 330 -26.92 2.92 -19.03
CA PRO A 330 -28.21 3.54 -19.30
C PRO A 330 -28.14 5.03 -19.63
N PHE A 331 -27.21 5.75 -19.05
CA PHE A 331 -27.02 7.18 -19.31
C PHE A 331 -26.20 7.41 -20.59
N LEU A 332 -25.20 6.58 -20.86
CA LEU A 332 -24.48 6.58 -22.12
C LEU A 332 -25.41 6.26 -23.30
N ALA A 333 -26.29 5.26 -23.15
CA ALA A 333 -27.32 4.94 -24.13
C ALA A 333 -28.25 6.14 -24.38
N HIS A 334 -28.61 6.89 -23.36
CA HIS A 334 -29.41 8.09 -23.48
C HIS A 334 -28.66 9.22 -24.21
N CYS A 335 -27.36 9.34 -24.03
CA CYS A 335 -26.56 10.29 -24.80
C CYS A 335 -26.59 9.99 -26.30
N TYR A 336 -26.46 8.73 -26.70
CA TYR A 336 -26.60 8.33 -28.11
C TYR A 336 -28.03 8.51 -28.64
N LEU A 337 -29.06 8.25 -27.84
CA LEU A 337 -30.45 8.44 -28.24
C LEU A 337 -30.75 9.88 -28.63
N ASP A 338 -30.31 10.84 -27.82
CA ASP A 338 -30.63 12.27 -27.97
C ASP A 338 -29.50 13.09 -28.61
N GLY A 339 -28.35 12.47 -28.90
CA GLY A 339 -27.18 13.15 -29.48
C GLY A 339 -26.47 14.10 -28.50
N PHE A 340 -26.45 13.79 -27.21
CA PHE A 340 -25.76 14.59 -26.20
C PHE A 340 -24.24 14.36 -26.26
N GLY A 341 -23.47 15.33 -26.78
CA GLY A 341 -22.02 15.24 -26.91
C GLY A 341 -21.53 14.32 -28.03
N THR A 342 -22.44 13.71 -28.78
CA THR A 342 -22.17 12.82 -29.91
C THR A 342 -23.24 12.98 -31.00
N ALA A 343 -23.03 12.40 -32.17
CA ALA A 343 -24.09 12.22 -33.13
C ALA A 343 -25.14 11.25 -32.57
N GLN A 344 -26.43 11.50 -32.89
CA GLN A 344 -27.50 10.58 -32.55
C GLN A 344 -27.27 9.24 -33.25
N ASP A 345 -27.34 8.14 -32.47
CA ASP A 345 -27.16 6.76 -32.90
C ASP A 345 -28.13 5.83 -32.20
N TYR A 346 -29.24 5.54 -32.84
CA TYR A 346 -30.28 4.64 -32.31
C TYR A 346 -29.81 3.20 -32.16
N GLN A 347 -28.86 2.74 -33.00
CA GLN A 347 -28.38 1.38 -32.95
C GLN A 347 -27.49 1.18 -31.72
N GLU A 348 -26.55 2.09 -31.49
CA GLU A 348 -25.68 2.04 -30.30
C GLU A 348 -26.49 2.31 -29.01
N ALA A 349 -27.45 3.24 -29.04
CA ALA A 349 -28.37 3.49 -27.94
C ALA A 349 -29.16 2.22 -27.57
N TYR A 350 -29.71 1.52 -28.57
CA TYR A 350 -30.40 0.26 -28.38
C TYR A 350 -29.50 -0.82 -27.78
N ARG A 351 -28.30 -1.01 -28.34
CA ARG A 351 -27.35 -2.02 -27.92
C ARG A 351 -26.99 -1.84 -26.42
N LEU A 352 -26.64 -0.62 -26.02
CA LEU A 352 -26.25 -0.31 -24.62
C LEU A 352 -27.45 -0.44 -23.66
N ALA A 353 -28.63 0.05 -24.08
CA ALA A 353 -29.82 -0.07 -23.26
C ALA A 353 -30.29 -1.54 -23.11
N TRP A 354 -30.10 -2.36 -24.14
CA TRP A 354 -30.43 -3.78 -24.09
C TRP A 354 -29.54 -4.59 -23.14
N GLU A 355 -28.23 -4.25 -23.06
CA GLU A 355 -27.30 -4.87 -22.13
C GLU A 355 -27.72 -4.65 -20.65
N THR A 356 -28.43 -3.55 -20.38
CA THR A 356 -28.85 -3.13 -19.03
C THR A 356 -30.38 -2.96 -18.93
N LYS A 357 -31.15 -3.77 -19.66
CA LYS A 357 -32.62 -3.68 -19.80
C LYS A 357 -33.42 -3.84 -18.49
N ASP A 358 -32.78 -4.29 -17.42
CA ASP A 358 -33.32 -4.34 -16.07
C ASP A 358 -33.33 -2.96 -15.36
N LYS A 359 -32.63 -1.99 -15.91
CA LYS A 359 -32.53 -0.64 -15.33
C LYS A 359 -33.65 0.27 -15.86
N PRO A 360 -34.27 1.10 -14.98
CA PRO A 360 -35.38 1.99 -15.41
C PRO A 360 -35.01 2.94 -16.55
N ARG A 361 -33.76 3.49 -16.55
CA ARG A 361 -33.30 4.39 -17.62
C ARG A 361 -33.15 3.66 -18.95
N SER A 362 -32.68 2.43 -18.95
CA SER A 362 -32.58 1.60 -20.16
C SER A 362 -33.95 1.30 -20.73
N LEU A 363 -34.93 0.98 -19.89
CA LEU A 363 -36.33 0.79 -20.31
C LEU A 363 -36.91 2.07 -20.95
N TYR A 364 -36.59 3.24 -20.39
CA TYR A 364 -36.95 4.53 -20.98
C TYR A 364 -36.33 4.71 -22.39
N VAL A 365 -35.04 4.44 -22.54
CA VAL A 365 -34.35 4.53 -23.83
C VAL A 365 -34.95 3.56 -24.86
N LEU A 366 -35.14 2.30 -24.48
CA LEU A 366 -35.75 1.29 -25.35
C LEU A 366 -37.18 1.70 -25.75
N GLY A 367 -37.99 2.16 -24.79
CA GLY A 367 -39.34 2.65 -25.06
C GLY A 367 -39.38 3.80 -26.06
N ARG A 368 -38.46 4.79 -25.90
CA ARG A 368 -38.31 5.90 -26.84
C ARG A 368 -37.95 5.42 -28.26
N ILE A 369 -36.95 4.51 -28.37
CA ILE A 369 -36.55 3.95 -29.67
C ILE A 369 -37.72 3.25 -30.37
N TYR A 370 -38.53 2.45 -29.64
CA TYR A 370 -39.69 1.78 -30.22
C TYR A 370 -40.85 2.72 -30.61
N CYS A 371 -40.93 3.91 -29.99
CA CYS A 371 -41.98 4.88 -30.30
C CYS A 371 -41.57 5.89 -31.41
N GLU A 372 -40.30 6.20 -31.53
CA GLU A 372 -39.78 7.28 -32.41
C GLU A 372 -39.13 6.74 -33.68
N GLY A 373 -38.67 5.51 -33.70
CA GLY A 373 -37.94 4.86 -34.78
C GLY A 373 -38.57 3.66 -35.33
#